data_9c2319226405e7bb5cb1a0a7f6fb3f32
#
_entry.id   9c2319226405e7bb5cb1a0a7f6fb3f32
#
_cell.length_a   1.000
_cell.length_b   1.000
_cell.length_c   1.000
_cell.angle_alpha   90.00
_cell.angle_beta   90.00
_cell.angle_gamma   90.00
#
_symmetry.space_group_name_H-M   'P 1'
#
loop_
_entity.id
_entity.type
_entity.pdbx_description
1 polymer ?
#
loop_
_entity_poly.entity_id
_entity_poly.type
_entity_poly.pdbx_seq_one_letter_code
_entity_poly.pdbx_strand_id
1 'polypeptide(L)'
;MDWQKYAPKTTTRTREAIEWSINYAYNATDTTSPRVLLVGDSICNAYQGDVRRLLDGRVNVSFWASSRCVTDKDYFCELNHFIEQAPYALVCFNNGLHSFSTDRAEWQSAYRAAVDFITDSLPETKVALTLCTPLRVEELTKKSAEMNEFVKKLAKERGLDTIDLFSPMAGLSRAEYWRDDYHFTAEAVNMQAEIIAGYVLEAVETAEGAVAHAATPTGPDGKVE
;
A
#
# COMPACT_ATOMS: atom_id res chain seq x y z
N MET A 1 -16.30 6.47 8.10
CA MET A 1 -16.00 6.08 9.52
C MET A 1 -15.38 7.24 10.28
N ASP A 2 -15.43 7.25 11.63
CA ASP A 2 -14.81 8.34 12.42
C ASP A 2 -13.30 8.09 12.58
N TRP A 3 -12.50 8.61 11.64
CA TRP A 3 -11.04 8.48 11.61
C TRP A 3 -10.34 9.05 12.84
N GLN A 4 -10.98 9.98 13.57
CA GLN A 4 -10.39 10.62 14.75
C GLN A 4 -10.18 9.65 15.92
N LYS A 5 -10.88 8.52 15.91
CA LYS A 5 -10.70 7.45 16.91
C LYS A 5 -9.40 6.69 16.73
N TYR A 6 -8.87 6.66 15.51
CA TYR A 6 -7.64 5.94 15.15
C TYR A 6 -6.41 6.86 15.15
N ALA A 7 -6.62 8.14 14.86
CA ALA A 7 -5.54 9.11 14.75
C ALA A 7 -4.82 9.32 16.10
N PRO A 8 -3.48 9.36 16.10
CA PRO A 8 -2.70 9.65 17.30
C PRO A 8 -3.00 11.05 17.84
N LYS A 9 -2.96 11.20 19.16
CA LYS A 9 -3.19 12.50 19.83
C LYS A 9 -1.93 13.35 19.87
N THR A 10 -0.78 12.71 19.91
CA THR A 10 0.55 13.34 20.00
C THR A 10 1.52 12.60 19.08
N THR A 11 2.61 13.25 18.71
CA THR A 11 3.69 12.64 17.95
C THR A 11 5.05 13.14 18.43
N THR A 12 6.04 12.25 18.44
CA THR A 12 7.46 12.58 18.63
C THR A 12 8.16 12.94 17.32
N ARG A 13 7.45 12.79 16.20
CA ARG A 13 8.01 13.04 14.88
C ARG A 13 8.43 14.51 14.72
N THR A 14 9.65 14.69 14.23
CA THR A 14 10.08 15.96 13.67
C THR A 14 9.64 16.03 12.22
N ARG A 15 8.77 16.98 11.88
CA ARG A 15 8.30 17.20 10.51
C ARG A 15 9.44 17.68 9.62
N GLU A 16 9.33 17.37 8.34
CA GLU A 16 10.24 17.87 7.32
C GLU A 16 9.99 19.36 7.06
N ALA A 17 10.99 20.04 6.49
CA ALA A 17 10.87 21.45 6.15
C ALA A 17 9.78 21.71 5.08
N ILE A 18 9.50 20.70 4.26
CA ILE A 18 8.43 20.71 3.24
C ILE A 18 7.67 19.39 3.38
N GLU A 19 6.42 19.49 3.81
CA GLU A 19 5.48 18.38 3.77
C GLU A 19 4.67 18.44 2.48
N TRP A 20 4.48 17.30 1.83
CA TRP A 20 3.79 17.21 0.55
C TRP A 20 2.78 16.07 0.53
N SER A 21 1.80 16.19 -0.35
CA SER A 21 0.77 15.19 -0.61
C SER A 21 0.42 15.24 -2.09
N ILE A 22 0.49 14.11 -2.78
CA ILE A 22 0.26 13.98 -4.22
C ILE A 22 -0.71 12.83 -4.45
N ASN A 23 -1.71 13.05 -5.29
CA ASN A 23 -2.68 12.02 -5.62
C ASN A 23 -3.19 12.16 -7.05
N TYR A 24 -3.56 11.04 -7.66
CA TYR A 24 -4.35 10.98 -8.89
C TYR A 24 -5.31 9.80 -8.83
N ALA A 25 -6.49 9.97 -9.42
CA ALA A 25 -7.42 8.89 -9.74
C ALA A 25 -7.48 8.75 -11.27
N TYR A 26 -6.74 7.81 -11.80
CA TYR A 26 -6.73 7.55 -13.24
C TYR A 26 -8.04 6.90 -13.68
N ASN A 27 -8.48 7.20 -14.91
CA ASN A 27 -9.74 6.68 -15.47
C ASN A 27 -10.93 6.87 -14.49
N ALA A 28 -11.03 8.07 -13.88
CA ALA A 28 -12.03 8.34 -12.84
C ALA A 28 -13.49 8.21 -13.32
N THR A 29 -13.73 8.26 -14.63
CA THR A 29 -15.05 8.07 -15.26
C THR A 29 -15.39 6.62 -15.52
N ASP A 30 -14.43 5.69 -15.43
CA ASP A 30 -14.71 4.26 -15.55
C ASP A 30 -15.18 3.71 -14.21
N THR A 31 -16.43 3.25 -14.19
CA THR A 31 -17.09 2.65 -13.03
C THR A 31 -17.28 1.14 -13.16
N THR A 32 -16.74 0.53 -14.20
CA THR A 32 -16.94 -0.89 -14.54
C THR A 32 -15.72 -1.75 -14.20
N SER A 33 -14.53 -1.25 -14.48
CA SER A 33 -13.28 -1.96 -14.15
C SER A 33 -12.97 -1.87 -12.66
N PRO A 34 -12.38 -2.93 -12.07
CA PRO A 34 -11.95 -2.88 -10.68
C PRO A 34 -10.96 -1.74 -10.44
N ARG A 35 -11.02 -1.12 -9.27
CA ARG A 35 -10.13 -0.03 -8.90
C ARG A 35 -9.29 -0.39 -7.69
N VAL A 36 -8.01 -0.05 -7.73
CA VAL A 36 -7.08 -0.23 -6.62
C VAL A 36 -6.59 1.11 -6.11
N LEU A 37 -6.28 1.18 -4.81
CA LEU A 37 -5.66 2.33 -4.17
C LEU A 37 -4.24 1.98 -3.75
N LEU A 38 -3.25 2.72 -4.26
CA LEU A 38 -1.87 2.66 -3.80
C LEU A 38 -1.66 3.78 -2.79
N VAL A 39 -1.28 3.43 -1.57
CA VAL A 39 -0.96 4.37 -0.50
C VAL A 39 0.50 4.23 -0.12
N GLY A 40 1.25 5.34 -0.12
CA GLY A 40 2.67 5.30 0.22
C GLY A 40 3.33 6.67 0.30
N ASP A 41 4.61 6.66 0.01
CA ASP A 41 5.52 7.80 0.06
C ASP A 41 6.13 8.11 -1.32
N SER A 42 7.32 8.71 -1.35
CA SER A 42 8.02 9.02 -2.59
C SER A 42 8.37 7.80 -3.44
N ILE A 43 8.50 6.62 -2.84
CA ILE A 43 8.72 5.37 -3.58
C ILE A 43 7.44 5.00 -4.33
N CYS A 44 6.28 5.08 -3.68
CA CYS A 44 4.98 4.89 -4.32
C CYS A 44 4.76 5.92 -5.44
N ASN A 45 5.05 7.18 -5.18
CA ASN A 45 4.96 8.24 -6.20
C ASN A 45 5.88 7.97 -7.41
N ALA A 46 7.03 7.34 -7.21
CA ALA A 46 7.93 7.01 -8.30
C ALA A 46 7.37 5.90 -9.21
N TYR A 47 6.86 4.81 -8.66
CA TYR A 47 6.42 3.65 -9.46
C TYR A 47 4.94 3.71 -9.92
N GLN A 48 4.09 4.56 -9.34
CA GLN A 48 2.64 4.52 -9.60
C GLN A 48 2.26 4.72 -11.09
N GLY A 49 3.02 5.54 -11.83
CA GLY A 49 2.78 5.77 -13.25
C GLY A 49 3.06 4.53 -14.11
N ASP A 50 4.11 3.78 -13.78
CA ASP A 50 4.42 2.52 -14.45
C ASP A 50 3.44 1.41 -14.06
N VAL A 51 3.02 1.33 -12.78
CA VAL A 51 1.94 0.42 -12.35
C VAL A 51 0.67 0.68 -13.13
N ARG A 52 0.25 1.95 -13.24
CA ARG A 52 -0.92 2.32 -14.04
C ARG A 52 -0.78 1.86 -15.49
N ARG A 53 0.40 2.04 -16.12
CA ARG A 53 0.66 1.63 -17.51
C ARG A 53 0.59 0.10 -17.67
N LEU A 54 1.14 -0.66 -16.72
CA LEU A 54 1.11 -2.13 -16.72
C LEU A 54 -0.29 -2.72 -16.50
N LEU A 55 -1.16 -1.99 -15.82
CA LEU A 55 -2.54 -2.39 -15.51
C LEU A 55 -3.58 -1.82 -16.51
N ASP A 56 -3.14 -1.03 -17.50
CA ASP A 56 -4.04 -0.33 -18.42
C ASP A 56 -5.04 -1.29 -19.11
N GLY A 57 -6.30 -0.86 -19.15
CA GLY A 57 -7.41 -1.67 -19.71
C GLY A 57 -7.88 -2.84 -18.85
N ARG A 58 -7.27 -3.10 -17.69
CA ARG A 58 -7.64 -4.22 -16.78
C ARG A 58 -8.06 -3.74 -15.40
N VAL A 59 -7.28 -2.82 -14.81
CA VAL A 59 -7.49 -2.32 -13.45
C VAL A 59 -7.27 -0.82 -13.42
N ASN A 60 -8.20 -0.08 -12.85
CA ASN A 60 -8.06 1.36 -12.62
C ASN A 60 -7.20 1.63 -11.38
N VAL A 61 -6.29 2.58 -11.49
CA VAL A 61 -5.38 2.93 -10.39
C VAL A 61 -5.77 4.30 -9.82
N SER A 62 -5.95 4.35 -8.51
CA SER A 62 -5.85 5.56 -7.70
C SER A 62 -4.59 5.46 -6.86
N PHE A 63 -3.92 6.59 -6.61
CA PHE A 63 -2.83 6.60 -5.65
C PHE A 63 -2.83 7.86 -4.80
N TRP A 64 -2.32 7.71 -3.61
CA TRP A 64 -1.98 8.80 -2.71
C TRP A 64 -0.60 8.54 -2.11
N ALA A 65 0.30 9.50 -2.30
CA ALA A 65 1.64 9.49 -1.74
C ALA A 65 1.87 10.76 -0.93
N SER A 66 2.51 10.62 0.23
CA SER A 66 2.71 11.74 1.16
C SER A 66 4.01 11.58 1.92
N SER A 67 4.63 12.73 2.28
CA SER A 67 5.72 12.78 3.25
C SER A 67 5.26 12.62 4.70
N ARG A 68 3.95 12.63 4.96
CA ARG A 68 3.42 12.48 6.32
C ARG A 68 3.59 11.08 6.85
N CYS A 69 3.79 11.00 8.16
CA CYS A 69 3.86 9.76 8.89
C CYS A 69 2.49 9.39 9.47
N VAL A 70 2.21 8.11 9.68
CA VAL A 70 1.03 7.62 10.40
C VAL A 70 0.90 8.18 11.81
N THR A 71 1.97 8.75 12.38
CA THR A 71 1.93 9.43 13.69
C THR A 71 1.43 10.87 13.60
N ASP A 72 1.25 11.42 12.40
CA ASP A 72 0.67 12.74 12.20
C ASP A 72 -0.88 12.63 12.16
N LYS A 73 -1.56 13.47 12.92
CA LYS A 73 -3.04 13.45 12.95
C LYS A 73 -3.64 13.75 11.57
N ASP A 74 -3.05 14.66 10.82
CA ASP A 74 -3.50 15.03 9.47
C ASP A 74 -3.32 13.90 8.44
N TYR A 75 -2.42 12.92 8.69
CA TYR A 75 -2.34 11.71 7.88
C TYR A 75 -3.67 10.95 7.83
N PHE A 76 -4.31 10.74 8.99
CA PHE A 76 -5.59 10.03 9.05
C PHE A 76 -6.74 10.81 8.41
N CYS A 77 -6.71 12.13 8.47
CA CYS A 77 -7.69 12.97 7.77
C CYS A 77 -7.58 12.79 6.25
N GLU A 78 -6.36 12.81 5.71
CA GLU A 78 -6.13 12.59 4.29
C GLU A 78 -6.42 11.14 3.88
N LEU A 79 -5.98 10.15 4.66
CA LEU A 79 -6.27 8.75 4.41
C LEU A 79 -7.78 8.50 4.31
N ASN A 80 -8.57 9.06 5.26
CA ASN A 80 -10.03 8.97 5.21
C ASN A 80 -10.60 9.55 3.91
N HIS A 81 -10.09 10.71 3.49
CA HIS A 81 -10.51 11.32 2.22
C HIS A 81 -10.30 10.38 1.04
N PHE A 82 -9.15 9.70 0.96
CA PHE A 82 -8.83 8.85 -0.19
C PHE A 82 -9.57 7.50 -0.17
N ILE A 83 -9.76 6.89 0.99
CA ILE A 83 -10.51 5.63 1.07
C ILE A 83 -12.01 5.79 0.80
N GLU A 84 -12.57 7.01 0.96
CA GLU A 84 -13.97 7.31 0.66
C GLU A 84 -14.23 7.69 -0.81
N GLN A 85 -13.19 7.87 -1.65
CA GLN A 85 -13.36 8.36 -3.02
C GLN A 85 -13.99 7.36 -3.98
N ALA A 86 -13.80 6.08 -3.76
CA ALA A 86 -14.31 5.02 -4.66
C ALA A 86 -14.44 3.69 -3.92
N PRO A 87 -15.24 2.74 -4.44
CA PRO A 87 -15.14 1.35 -4.03
C PRO A 87 -13.82 0.79 -4.59
N TYR A 88 -12.98 0.26 -3.70
CA TYR A 88 -11.69 -0.35 -4.08
C TYR A 88 -11.78 -1.88 -3.98
N ALA A 89 -11.24 -2.58 -4.98
CA ALA A 89 -11.04 -4.02 -4.93
C ALA A 89 -9.81 -4.39 -4.06
N LEU A 90 -8.83 -3.49 -4.01
CA LEU A 90 -7.58 -3.69 -3.25
C LEU A 90 -7.03 -2.34 -2.79
N VAL A 91 -6.49 -2.32 -1.56
CA VAL A 91 -5.62 -1.24 -1.05
C VAL A 91 -4.23 -1.80 -0.80
N CYS A 92 -3.21 -1.24 -1.46
CA CYS A 92 -1.80 -1.48 -1.16
C CYS A 92 -1.30 -0.36 -0.24
N PHE A 93 -0.93 -0.70 0.99
CA PHE A 93 -0.61 0.28 2.04
C PHE A 93 0.85 0.22 2.45
N ASN A 94 1.52 1.37 2.44
CA ASN A 94 2.86 1.57 3.01
C ASN A 94 2.92 2.92 3.74
N ASN A 95 3.62 2.96 4.86
CA ASN A 95 4.09 4.18 5.52
C ASN A 95 5.28 3.83 6.41
N GLY A 96 6.46 4.31 6.07
CA GLY A 96 7.66 3.91 6.81
C GLY A 96 8.82 4.90 6.73
N LEU A 97 9.31 5.24 5.56
CA LEU A 97 10.57 5.97 5.41
C LEU A 97 10.55 7.35 6.08
N HIS A 98 9.42 8.05 6.05
CA HIS A 98 9.25 9.35 6.71
C HIS A 98 9.09 9.27 8.25
N SER A 99 9.17 8.05 8.84
CA SER A 99 9.06 7.85 10.30
C SER A 99 10.41 7.69 11.01
N PHE A 100 11.53 7.80 10.32
CA PHE A 100 12.87 7.53 10.90
C PHE A 100 13.26 8.47 12.06
N SER A 101 12.63 9.62 12.18
CA SER A 101 12.78 10.54 13.33
C SER A 101 11.78 10.29 14.46
N THR A 102 10.86 9.32 14.30
CA THR A 102 9.78 9.02 15.24
C THR A 102 10.19 7.90 16.18
N ASP A 103 9.71 7.93 17.43
CA ASP A 103 9.84 6.79 18.35
C ASP A 103 9.25 5.53 17.72
N ARG A 104 9.98 4.42 17.83
CA ARG A 104 9.61 3.17 17.17
C ARG A 104 8.28 2.59 17.67
N ALA A 105 8.04 2.63 18.98
CA ALA A 105 6.82 2.08 19.56
C ALA A 105 5.61 2.96 19.21
N GLU A 106 5.79 4.27 19.15
CA GLU A 106 4.78 5.22 18.69
C GLU A 106 4.39 4.94 17.23
N TRP A 107 5.38 4.80 16.33
CA TRP A 107 5.13 4.47 14.94
C TRP A 107 4.40 3.12 14.80
N GLN A 108 4.84 2.08 15.50
CA GLN A 108 4.19 0.76 15.46
C GLN A 108 2.73 0.82 15.89
N SER A 109 2.43 1.58 16.96
CA SER A 109 1.06 1.79 17.43
C SER A 109 0.19 2.52 16.40
N ALA A 110 0.70 3.60 15.82
CA ALA A 110 0.00 4.38 14.82
C ALA A 110 -0.17 3.62 13.48
N TYR A 111 0.85 2.84 13.08
CA TYR A 111 0.77 1.99 11.88
C TYR A 111 -0.32 0.93 12.03
N ARG A 112 -0.39 0.25 13.19
CA ARG A 112 -1.47 -0.68 13.52
C ARG A 112 -2.83 -0.01 13.45
N ALA A 113 -2.98 1.18 14.04
CA ALA A 113 -4.21 1.94 13.99
C ALA A 113 -4.61 2.34 12.57
N ALA A 114 -3.64 2.67 11.69
CA ALA A 114 -3.92 2.96 10.29
C ALA A 114 -4.41 1.71 9.53
N VAL A 115 -3.80 0.57 9.76
CA VAL A 115 -4.25 -0.71 9.17
C VAL A 115 -5.66 -1.05 9.66
N ASP A 116 -5.92 -0.99 10.98
CA ASP A 116 -7.24 -1.24 11.55
C ASP A 116 -8.27 -0.25 10.99
N PHE A 117 -7.92 1.04 10.83
CA PHE A 117 -8.80 2.04 10.22
C PHE A 117 -9.16 1.70 8.76
N ILE A 118 -8.19 1.28 7.95
CA ILE A 118 -8.44 0.88 6.54
C ILE A 118 -9.37 -0.33 6.49
N THR A 119 -9.07 -1.39 7.26
CA THR A 119 -9.84 -2.63 7.25
C THR A 119 -11.26 -2.45 7.79
N ASP A 120 -11.43 -1.64 8.84
CA ASP A 120 -12.74 -1.34 9.42
C ASP A 120 -13.59 -0.44 8.50
N SER A 121 -12.95 0.47 7.76
CA SER A 121 -13.63 1.36 6.81
C SER A 121 -14.02 0.67 5.51
N LEU A 122 -13.27 -0.36 5.11
CA LEU A 122 -13.40 -1.06 3.83
C LEU A 122 -13.48 -2.59 4.05
N PRO A 123 -14.51 -3.11 4.74
CA PRO A 123 -14.56 -4.52 5.18
C PRO A 123 -14.58 -5.54 4.04
N GLU A 124 -15.05 -5.14 2.85
CA GLU A 124 -15.10 -6.01 1.67
C GLU A 124 -13.88 -5.85 0.74
N THR A 125 -12.95 -4.95 1.09
CA THR A 125 -11.79 -4.63 0.25
C THR A 125 -10.58 -5.44 0.72
N LYS A 126 -9.90 -6.09 -0.21
CA LYS A 126 -8.61 -6.72 0.09
C LYS A 126 -7.58 -5.65 0.47
N VAL A 127 -6.79 -5.92 1.51
CA VAL A 127 -5.69 -5.02 1.95
C VAL A 127 -4.39 -5.80 1.92
N ALA A 128 -3.36 -5.21 1.33
CA ALA A 128 -1.99 -5.74 1.34
C ALA A 128 -1.02 -4.69 1.88
N LEU A 129 -0.08 -5.11 2.72
CA LEU A 129 0.93 -4.23 3.31
C LEU A 129 2.20 -4.28 2.47
N THR A 130 2.54 -3.17 1.80
CA THR A 130 3.76 -3.06 1.01
C THR A 130 4.95 -2.79 1.93
N LEU A 131 5.99 -3.61 1.84
CA LEU A 131 7.20 -3.46 2.64
C LEU A 131 8.02 -2.26 2.16
N CYS A 132 8.67 -1.55 3.10
CA CYS A 132 9.64 -0.50 2.77
C CYS A 132 10.82 -1.08 1.99
N THR A 133 11.32 -0.33 1.03
CA THR A 133 12.51 -0.68 0.27
C THR A 133 13.79 -0.57 1.12
N PRO A 134 14.88 -1.26 0.75
CA PRO A 134 16.20 -0.94 1.28
C PRO A 134 16.64 0.43 0.79
N LEU A 135 17.60 1.03 1.46
CA LEU A 135 18.13 2.35 1.16
C LEU A 135 19.58 2.26 0.70
N ARG A 136 20.09 3.31 0.09
CA ARG A 136 21.50 3.34 -0.35
C ARG A 136 22.45 3.21 0.84
N VAL A 137 22.12 3.86 1.96
CA VAL A 137 22.87 3.83 3.20
C VAL A 137 22.51 2.59 4.03
N GLU A 138 23.51 1.79 4.40
CA GLU A 138 23.32 0.52 5.11
C GLU A 138 22.57 0.69 6.45
N GLU A 139 22.94 1.72 7.23
CA GLU A 139 22.28 1.97 8.53
C GLU A 139 20.79 2.33 8.38
N LEU A 140 20.42 3.00 7.30
CA LEU A 140 19.01 3.27 7.00
C LEU A 140 18.29 2.01 6.50
N THR A 141 18.99 1.15 5.75
CA THR A 141 18.48 -0.16 5.34
C THR A 141 18.15 -1.06 6.54
N LYS A 142 18.99 -1.07 7.57
CA LYS A 142 18.70 -1.82 8.81
C LYS A 142 17.41 -1.33 9.48
N LYS A 143 17.21 0.00 9.52
CA LYS A 143 15.98 0.58 10.07
C LYS A 143 14.74 0.14 9.28
N SER A 144 14.78 0.19 7.94
CA SER A 144 13.65 -0.26 7.12
C SER A 144 13.42 -1.77 7.24
N ALA A 145 14.47 -2.58 7.36
CA ALA A 145 14.34 -4.02 7.61
C ALA A 145 13.64 -4.33 8.94
N GLU A 146 14.01 -3.64 10.03
CA GLU A 146 13.35 -3.78 11.34
C GLU A 146 11.86 -3.39 11.28
N MET A 147 11.54 -2.33 10.53
CA MET A 147 10.15 -1.93 10.30
C MET A 147 9.38 -3.01 9.53
N ASN A 148 9.99 -3.58 8.50
CA ASN A 148 9.39 -4.64 7.71
C ASN A 148 9.10 -5.90 8.55
N GLU A 149 9.94 -6.24 9.51
CA GLU A 149 9.66 -7.36 10.43
C GLU A 149 8.40 -7.11 11.27
N PHE A 150 8.19 -5.88 11.73
CA PHE A 150 6.94 -5.50 12.40
C PHE A 150 5.75 -5.59 11.44
N VAL A 151 5.87 -5.07 10.21
CA VAL A 151 4.79 -5.09 9.20
C VAL A 151 4.40 -6.53 8.85
N LYS A 152 5.37 -7.42 8.61
CA LYS A 152 5.13 -8.86 8.35
C LYS A 152 4.39 -9.53 9.52
N LYS A 153 4.81 -9.24 10.77
CA LYS A 153 4.14 -9.76 11.95
C LYS A 153 2.69 -9.27 12.04
N LEU A 154 2.46 -7.98 11.84
CA LEU A 154 1.12 -7.40 11.83
C LEU A 154 0.24 -7.99 10.73
N ALA A 155 0.77 -8.13 9.52
CA ALA A 155 0.06 -8.76 8.40
C ALA A 155 -0.40 -10.18 8.78
N LYS A 156 0.50 -10.99 9.33
CA LYS A 156 0.15 -12.34 9.82
C LYS A 156 -0.92 -12.31 10.91
N GLU A 157 -0.83 -11.39 11.88
CA GLU A 157 -1.81 -11.24 12.97
C GLU A 157 -3.21 -10.86 12.45
N ARG A 158 -3.29 -10.12 11.34
CA ARG A 158 -4.54 -9.64 10.73
C ARG A 158 -5.02 -10.50 9.54
N GLY A 159 -4.29 -11.54 9.15
CA GLY A 159 -4.60 -12.34 7.96
C GLY A 159 -4.48 -11.55 6.66
N LEU A 160 -3.56 -10.57 6.60
CA LEU A 160 -3.29 -9.74 5.44
C LEU A 160 -2.08 -10.23 4.67
N ASP A 161 -2.04 -9.93 3.38
CA ASP A 161 -0.87 -10.19 2.54
C ASP A 161 0.21 -9.10 2.71
N THR A 162 1.43 -9.44 2.32
CA THR A 162 2.53 -8.48 2.18
C THR A 162 3.04 -8.46 0.74
N ILE A 163 3.40 -7.27 0.24
CA ILE A 163 4.08 -7.09 -1.05
C ILE A 163 5.54 -6.76 -0.75
N ASP A 164 6.44 -7.65 -1.15
CA ASP A 164 7.87 -7.53 -0.83
C ASP A 164 8.60 -6.68 -1.89
N LEU A 165 8.79 -5.40 -1.62
CA LEU A 165 9.69 -4.53 -2.36
C LEU A 165 11.11 -4.49 -1.75
N PHE A 166 11.32 -5.13 -0.59
CA PHE A 166 12.63 -5.08 0.08
C PHE A 166 13.61 -6.08 -0.52
N SER A 167 13.24 -7.36 -0.55
CA SER A 167 14.17 -8.44 -0.92
C SER A 167 14.71 -8.33 -2.34
N PRO A 168 13.88 -8.07 -3.38
CA PRO A 168 14.37 -7.89 -4.73
C PRO A 168 15.33 -6.69 -4.87
N MET A 169 15.02 -5.57 -4.20
CA MET A 169 15.86 -4.38 -4.27
C MET A 169 17.15 -4.53 -3.47
N ALA A 170 17.17 -5.30 -2.37
CA ALA A 170 18.37 -5.51 -1.55
C ALA A 170 19.50 -6.23 -2.29
N GLY A 171 19.16 -7.02 -3.30
CA GLY A 171 20.14 -7.71 -4.16
C GLY A 171 20.82 -6.83 -5.21
N LEU A 172 20.36 -5.60 -5.41
CA LEU A 172 20.86 -4.71 -6.46
C LEU A 172 22.12 -3.96 -6.04
N SER A 173 22.95 -3.61 -7.04
CA SER A 173 24.14 -2.76 -6.87
C SER A 173 23.73 -1.35 -6.41
N ARG A 174 24.17 -0.95 -5.20
CA ARG A 174 23.87 0.37 -4.64
C ARG A 174 24.36 1.52 -5.50
N ALA A 175 25.48 1.34 -6.19
CA ALA A 175 26.05 2.37 -7.04
C ALA A 175 25.28 2.58 -8.36
N GLU A 176 24.60 1.55 -8.86
CA GLU A 176 23.94 1.55 -10.16
C GLU A 176 22.45 1.86 -10.07
N TYR A 177 21.77 1.36 -9.01
CA TYR A 177 20.31 1.40 -8.94
C TYR A 177 19.73 2.45 -7.98
N TRP A 178 20.58 3.16 -7.19
CA TRP A 178 20.15 4.30 -6.36
C TRP A 178 20.58 5.63 -6.97
N ARG A 179 19.64 6.54 -7.11
CA ARG A 179 19.87 7.92 -7.57
C ARG A 179 20.40 8.81 -6.43
N ASP A 180 19.90 8.60 -5.23
CA ASP A 180 20.30 9.27 -3.99
C ASP A 180 20.21 8.29 -2.82
N ASP A 181 20.21 8.74 -1.57
CA ASP A 181 20.21 7.85 -0.40
C ASP A 181 18.89 7.07 -0.23
N TYR A 182 17.81 7.53 -0.83
CA TYR A 182 16.44 6.99 -0.66
C TYR A 182 15.85 6.46 -1.96
N HIS A 183 16.10 7.12 -3.09
CA HIS A 183 15.37 6.92 -4.33
C HIS A 183 16.17 6.13 -5.36
N PHE A 184 15.44 5.43 -6.19
CA PHE A 184 15.96 4.51 -7.19
C PHE A 184 16.06 5.15 -8.58
N THR A 185 16.86 4.54 -9.46
CA THR A 185 16.88 4.84 -10.89
C THR A 185 15.59 4.35 -11.55
N ALA A 186 15.31 4.84 -12.77
CA ALA A 186 14.12 4.45 -13.52
C ALA A 186 14.02 2.94 -13.75
N GLU A 187 15.15 2.26 -13.93
CA GLU A 187 15.19 0.80 -14.09
C GLU A 187 14.67 0.07 -12.84
N ALA A 188 15.18 0.42 -11.66
CA ALA A 188 14.70 -0.19 -10.42
C ALA A 188 13.27 0.21 -10.07
N VAL A 189 12.83 1.43 -10.42
CA VAL A 189 11.44 1.87 -10.30
C VAL A 189 10.52 0.99 -11.17
N ASN A 190 10.94 0.66 -12.41
CA ASN A 190 10.15 -0.25 -13.26
C ASN A 190 10.05 -1.65 -12.65
N MET A 191 11.14 -2.18 -12.06
CA MET A 191 11.10 -3.48 -11.35
C MET A 191 10.11 -3.45 -10.17
N GLN A 192 10.08 -2.36 -9.40
CA GLN A 192 9.10 -2.17 -8.33
C GLN A 192 7.67 -2.15 -8.87
N ALA A 193 7.45 -1.45 -9.98
CA ALA A 193 6.15 -1.39 -10.64
C ALA A 193 5.67 -2.76 -11.14
N GLU A 194 6.56 -3.58 -11.68
CA GLU A 194 6.25 -4.95 -12.12
C GLU A 194 5.81 -5.83 -10.94
N ILE A 195 6.48 -5.73 -9.79
CA ILE A 195 6.11 -6.47 -8.57
C ILE A 195 4.72 -6.05 -8.09
N ILE A 196 4.46 -4.74 -7.99
CA ILE A 196 3.15 -4.22 -7.55
C ILE A 196 2.06 -4.63 -8.54
N ALA A 197 2.27 -4.43 -9.84
CA ALA A 197 1.28 -4.75 -10.87
C ALA A 197 0.99 -6.26 -10.92
N GLY A 198 2.00 -7.11 -10.80
CA GLY A 198 1.83 -8.56 -10.74
C GLY A 198 0.95 -8.98 -9.57
N TYR A 199 1.23 -8.47 -8.36
CA TYR A 199 0.41 -8.73 -7.19
C TYR A 199 -1.05 -8.24 -7.36
N VAL A 200 -1.22 -7.02 -7.90
CA VAL A 200 -2.56 -6.44 -8.13
C VAL A 200 -3.38 -7.33 -9.06
N LEU A 201 -2.80 -7.79 -10.18
CA LEU A 201 -3.50 -8.66 -11.13
C LEU A 201 -3.94 -9.98 -10.48
N GLU A 202 -3.04 -10.65 -9.78
CA GLU A 202 -3.34 -11.90 -9.08
C GLU A 202 -4.46 -11.70 -8.04
N ALA A 203 -4.39 -10.61 -7.26
CA ALA A 203 -5.36 -10.32 -6.22
C ALA A 203 -6.76 -10.04 -6.76
N VAL A 204 -6.86 -9.30 -7.87
CA VAL A 204 -8.14 -8.96 -8.51
C VAL A 204 -8.74 -10.16 -9.22
N GLU A 205 -7.96 -10.92 -9.99
CA GLU A 205 -8.44 -12.13 -10.69
C GLU A 205 -8.94 -13.21 -9.71
N THR A 206 -8.27 -13.38 -8.59
CA THR A 206 -8.68 -14.33 -7.54
C THR A 206 -10.04 -13.93 -6.94
N ALA A 207 -10.28 -12.63 -6.74
CA ALA A 207 -11.55 -12.13 -6.23
C ALA A 207 -12.69 -12.33 -7.23
N GLU A 208 -12.48 -12.08 -8.52
CA GLU A 208 -13.48 -12.31 -9.58
C GLU A 208 -13.80 -13.80 -9.71
N GLY A 209 -12.81 -14.69 -9.67
CA GLY A 209 -13.02 -16.13 -9.71
C GLY A 209 -13.84 -16.66 -8.53
N ALA A 210 -13.64 -16.11 -7.33
CA ALA A 210 -14.40 -16.47 -6.14
C ALA A 210 -15.88 -16.06 -6.24
N VAL A 211 -16.15 -14.86 -6.78
CA VAL A 211 -17.54 -14.37 -7.02
C VAL A 211 -18.24 -15.19 -8.09
N ALA A 212 -17.57 -15.54 -9.18
CA ALA A 212 -18.12 -16.36 -10.24
C ALA A 212 -18.49 -17.78 -9.75
N HIS A 213 -17.68 -18.38 -8.89
CA HIS A 213 -17.93 -19.71 -8.30
C HIS A 213 -19.08 -19.72 -7.32
N ALA A 214 -19.25 -18.63 -6.54
CA ALA A 214 -20.35 -18.48 -5.58
C ALA A 214 -21.71 -18.22 -6.28
N ALA A 215 -21.68 -17.70 -7.51
CA ALA A 215 -22.88 -17.42 -8.31
C ALA A 215 -23.40 -18.60 -9.11
N THR A 216 -22.70 -19.75 -9.15
CA THR A 216 -23.17 -20.95 -9.85
C THR A 216 -24.14 -21.72 -8.93
N PRO A 217 -25.45 -21.79 -9.23
CA PRO A 217 -26.39 -22.55 -8.40
C PRO A 217 -26.04 -24.04 -8.48
N THR A 218 -25.83 -24.67 -7.35
CA THR A 218 -25.88 -26.14 -7.26
C THR A 218 -27.32 -26.55 -7.57
N GLY A 219 -27.57 -27.05 -8.80
CA GLY A 219 -28.85 -27.55 -9.20
C GLY A 219 -29.31 -28.69 -8.26
N PRO A 220 -30.60 -28.78 -7.93
CA PRO A 220 -31.13 -29.87 -7.14
C PRO A 220 -31.01 -31.19 -7.90
N ASP A 221 -30.46 -32.21 -7.25
CA ASP A 221 -30.40 -33.59 -7.75
C ASP A 221 -31.80 -34.02 -8.25
N GLY A 222 -31.89 -34.21 -9.55
CA GLY A 222 -33.07 -34.83 -10.17
C GLY A 222 -33.14 -36.31 -9.79
N LYS A 223 -34.00 -36.67 -8.87
CA LYS A 223 -34.52 -38.04 -8.80
C LYS A 223 -35.44 -38.24 -9.97
N VAL A 224 -35.07 -39.11 -10.87
CA VAL A 224 -35.95 -39.72 -11.84
C VAL A 224 -36.43 -41.04 -11.21
N GLU A 225 -37.69 -41.14 -10.98
CA GLU A 225 -38.38 -42.44 -10.86
C GLU A 225 -38.57 -43.08 -12.23
#